data_a4199dce910d9c33635ce154a2d2b2ad
#
_entry.id   a4199dce910d9c33635ce154a2d2b2ad
#
_cell.length_a   1.000
_cell.length_b   1.000
_cell.length_c   1.000
_cell.angle_alpha   90.00
_cell.angle_beta   90.00
_cell.angle_gamma   90.00
#
_symmetry.space_group_name_H-M   'P 1'
#
loop_
_entity.id
_entity.type
_entity.pdbx_description
1 polymer ?
#
loop_
_entity_poly.entity_id
_entity_poly.type
_entity_poly.pdbx_seq_one_letter_code
_entity_poly.pdbx_strand_id
1 'polypeptide(L)'
;MFARYLPPSAEKFPAQFKEKDALITPWRILPISILYNTELLKADEAPKSLEDLLNPKWKGKISIPDPSRHTTTAKFFWNLEKLMGAQWREYVKGLAKQQPLLVESLAPVTPAIIKGEVQVGIAYIKFVKQYKGPVSYVSLNKYLSDPNHLALGAKAARPNAGRLYIEFAVSAEGQKMIAQDGEFVLAPGVFPPIQGAEKVTPNMIPMDNPSEDEAKSLSNEFRQIFFAKDLGLPLDLEGAVET
;
A
#
# COMPACT_ATOMS: atom_id res chain seq x y z
N MET A 1 -24.24 0.80 -9.30
CA MET A 1 -24.67 -0.57 -8.97
C MET A 1 -23.97 -1.53 -9.92
N PHE A 2 -23.47 -2.68 -9.41
CA PHE A 2 -22.70 -3.67 -10.18
C PHE A 2 -23.56 -4.92 -10.43
N ALA A 3 -23.28 -5.61 -11.55
CA ALA A 3 -23.87 -6.92 -11.86
C ALA A 3 -22.98 -8.02 -11.25
N ARG A 4 -23.61 -9.10 -10.79
CA ARG A 4 -22.89 -10.30 -10.35
C ARG A 4 -22.19 -10.96 -11.54
N TYR A 5 -20.89 -11.18 -11.40
CA TYR A 5 -20.10 -11.95 -12.36
C TYR A 5 -18.87 -12.53 -11.68
N LEU A 6 -18.80 -13.86 -11.65
CA LEU A 6 -17.61 -14.58 -11.20
C LEU A 6 -16.89 -15.11 -12.43
N PRO A 7 -15.74 -14.55 -12.81
CA PRO A 7 -14.97 -15.07 -13.95
C PRO A 7 -14.37 -16.44 -13.59
N PRO A 8 -14.48 -17.45 -14.46
CA PRO A 8 -13.95 -18.79 -14.23
C PRO A 8 -12.44 -18.79 -13.87
N SER A 9 -11.64 -17.95 -14.51
CA SER A 9 -10.20 -17.85 -14.22
C SER A 9 -9.88 -17.40 -12.80
N ALA A 10 -10.78 -16.66 -12.13
CA ALA A 10 -10.57 -16.22 -10.75
C ALA A 10 -10.87 -17.30 -9.71
N GLU A 11 -11.42 -18.46 -10.08
CA GLU A 11 -11.69 -19.55 -9.13
C GLU A 11 -10.44 -20.06 -8.41
N LYS A 12 -9.28 -19.97 -9.05
CA LYS A 12 -7.97 -20.38 -8.49
C LYS A 12 -7.29 -19.33 -7.62
N PHE A 13 -7.87 -18.14 -7.51
CA PHE A 13 -7.29 -17.07 -6.69
C PHE A 13 -7.38 -17.39 -5.18
N PRO A 14 -6.44 -16.88 -4.36
CA PRO A 14 -6.47 -17.10 -2.91
C PRO A 14 -7.77 -16.59 -2.29
N ALA A 15 -8.36 -17.38 -1.37
CA ALA A 15 -9.67 -17.11 -0.79
C ALA A 15 -9.77 -15.75 -0.08
N GLN A 16 -8.69 -15.30 0.56
CA GLN A 16 -8.63 -14.03 1.28
C GLN A 16 -8.81 -12.79 0.40
N PHE A 17 -8.66 -12.93 -0.93
CA PHE A 17 -8.86 -11.85 -1.89
C PHE A 17 -10.18 -11.94 -2.65
N LYS A 18 -10.95 -13.01 -2.45
CA LYS A 18 -12.23 -13.20 -3.15
C LYS A 18 -13.38 -12.49 -2.44
N GLU A 19 -14.22 -11.85 -3.23
CA GLU A 19 -15.48 -11.26 -2.74
C GLU A 19 -16.62 -12.28 -2.74
N LYS A 20 -17.37 -12.33 -1.63
CA LYS A 20 -18.45 -13.32 -1.44
C LYS A 20 -19.62 -13.15 -2.42
N ASP A 21 -19.91 -11.90 -2.79
CA ASP A 21 -21.09 -11.57 -3.61
C ASP A 21 -20.82 -11.57 -5.11
N ALA A 22 -19.58 -11.78 -5.53
CA ALA A 22 -19.15 -11.72 -6.93
C ALA A 22 -19.57 -10.41 -7.67
N LEU A 23 -19.66 -9.30 -6.93
CA LEU A 23 -19.94 -7.97 -7.48
C LEU A 23 -18.68 -7.29 -8.02
N ILE A 24 -17.54 -7.64 -7.45
CA ILE A 24 -16.22 -7.15 -7.82
C ILE A 24 -15.24 -8.33 -7.90
N THR A 25 -14.26 -8.22 -8.79
CA THR A 25 -13.25 -9.26 -9.03
C THR A 25 -11.87 -8.67 -8.80
N PRO A 26 -11.07 -9.18 -7.86
CA PRO A 26 -9.69 -8.72 -7.70
C PRO A 26 -8.89 -9.16 -8.92
N TRP A 27 -8.05 -8.27 -9.46
CA TRP A 27 -7.24 -8.57 -10.64
C TRP A 27 -5.75 -8.31 -10.43
N ARG A 28 -5.41 -7.44 -9.49
CA ARG A 28 -4.04 -7.21 -9.02
C ARG A 28 -4.05 -6.82 -7.56
N ILE A 29 -2.92 -6.99 -6.90
CA ILE A 29 -2.70 -6.64 -5.50
C ILE A 29 -1.48 -5.74 -5.42
N LEU A 30 -1.55 -4.70 -4.61
CA LEU A 30 -0.50 -3.71 -4.46
C LEU A 30 0.13 -3.81 -3.05
N PRO A 31 1.14 -4.67 -2.86
CA PRO A 31 1.84 -4.75 -1.57
C PRO A 31 2.67 -3.50 -1.32
N ILE A 32 2.59 -3.02 -0.06
CA ILE A 32 3.33 -1.86 0.43
C ILE A 32 4.52 -2.34 1.25
N SER A 33 5.67 -1.71 1.04
CA SER A 33 6.87 -1.93 1.84
C SER A 33 7.66 -0.62 2.00
N ILE A 34 8.79 -0.71 2.68
CA ILE A 34 9.81 0.33 2.71
C ILE A 34 10.66 0.18 1.46
N LEU A 35 10.76 1.23 0.66
CA LEU A 35 11.72 1.34 -0.43
C LEU A 35 12.95 2.12 0.06
N TYR A 36 14.12 1.82 -0.47
CA TYR A 36 15.35 2.49 -0.10
C TYR A 36 16.27 2.73 -1.31
N ASN A 37 17.12 3.75 -1.23
CA ASN A 37 18.12 4.07 -2.24
C ASN A 37 19.33 3.14 -2.08
N THR A 38 19.64 2.35 -3.11
CA THR A 38 20.72 1.35 -3.09
C THR A 38 22.11 1.93 -3.28
N GLU A 39 22.25 3.20 -3.70
CA GLU A 39 23.54 3.91 -3.74
C GLU A 39 23.87 4.56 -2.40
N LEU A 40 22.84 4.95 -1.62
CA LEU A 40 23.01 5.60 -0.32
C LEU A 40 23.06 4.63 0.86
N LEU A 41 22.46 3.45 0.69
CA LEU A 41 22.33 2.43 1.74
C LEU A 41 22.64 1.04 1.19
N LYS A 42 23.50 0.31 1.87
CA LYS A 42 23.63 -1.12 1.66
C LYS A 42 22.39 -1.85 2.22
N ALA A 43 22.14 -3.07 1.76
CA ALA A 43 20.99 -3.84 2.20
C ALA A 43 20.97 -4.14 3.71
N ASP A 44 22.14 -4.24 4.35
CA ASP A 44 22.28 -4.44 5.79
C ASP A 44 22.09 -3.15 6.61
N GLU A 45 22.25 -1.98 6.01
CA GLU A 45 22.04 -0.66 6.60
C GLU A 45 20.59 -0.19 6.49
N ALA A 46 19.81 -0.72 5.51
CA ALA A 46 18.42 -0.43 5.34
C ALA A 46 17.58 -0.89 6.55
N PRO A 47 16.40 -0.29 6.79
CA PRO A 47 15.47 -0.76 7.82
C PRO A 47 15.14 -2.24 7.63
N LYS A 48 14.89 -2.97 8.72
CA LYS A 48 14.49 -4.39 8.67
C LYS A 48 12.99 -4.59 8.94
N SER A 49 12.35 -3.60 9.52
CA SER A 49 10.93 -3.59 9.84
C SER A 49 10.35 -2.18 9.71
N LEU A 50 9.03 -2.07 9.82
CA LEU A 50 8.37 -0.75 9.87
C LEU A 50 8.79 0.02 11.14
N GLU A 51 8.93 -0.67 12.26
CA GLU A 51 9.34 -0.09 13.54
C GLU A 51 10.74 0.51 13.49
N ASP A 52 11.64 -0.03 12.67
CA ASP A 52 12.99 0.51 12.49
C ASP A 52 12.99 1.95 11.95
N LEU A 53 11.91 2.36 11.26
CA LEU A 53 11.74 3.74 10.79
C LEU A 53 11.61 4.74 11.95
N LEU A 54 11.33 4.28 13.17
CA LEU A 54 11.28 5.13 14.36
C LEU A 54 12.68 5.45 14.94
N ASN A 55 13.73 4.78 14.44
CA ASN A 55 15.09 5.07 14.88
C ASN A 55 15.48 6.51 14.47
N PRO A 56 16.04 7.31 15.41
CA PRO A 56 16.42 8.72 15.16
C PRO A 56 17.36 8.91 13.95
N LYS A 57 18.10 7.89 13.53
CA LYS A 57 18.95 7.96 12.32
C LYS A 57 18.19 8.28 11.05
N TRP A 58 16.87 8.03 11.02
CA TRP A 58 15.99 8.26 9.87
C TRP A 58 15.30 9.62 9.89
N LYS A 59 15.51 10.43 10.92
CA LYS A 59 14.88 11.75 11.02
C LYS A 59 15.22 12.62 9.81
N GLY A 60 14.19 13.12 9.12
CA GLY A 60 14.31 13.89 7.88
C GLY A 60 14.77 13.11 6.64
N LYS A 61 14.83 11.76 6.73
CA LYS A 61 15.30 10.89 5.63
C LYS A 61 14.24 9.94 5.09
N ILE A 62 13.00 10.09 5.52
CA ILE A 62 11.86 9.26 5.13
C ILE A 62 10.93 10.07 4.23
N SER A 63 10.35 9.46 3.21
CA SER A 63 9.21 10.02 2.47
C SER A 63 7.98 9.13 2.62
N ILE A 64 6.84 9.75 2.83
CA ILE A 64 5.51 9.12 2.84
C ILE A 64 4.50 10.05 2.18
N PRO A 65 3.40 9.54 1.61
CA PRO A 65 2.30 10.42 1.25
C PRO A 65 1.63 11.03 2.47
N ASP A 66 1.10 12.24 2.34
CA ASP A 66 0.31 12.89 3.39
C ASP A 66 -0.94 12.05 3.74
N PRO A 67 -1.00 11.40 4.91
CA PRO A 67 -2.11 10.52 5.25
C PRO A 67 -3.41 11.28 5.56
N SER A 68 -3.35 12.60 5.77
CA SER A 68 -4.54 13.43 5.95
C SER A 68 -5.29 13.70 4.64
N ARG A 69 -4.65 13.45 3.49
CA ARG A 69 -5.19 13.71 2.15
C ARG A 69 -5.17 12.49 1.24
N HIS A 70 -4.19 11.60 1.39
CA HIS A 70 -4.04 10.43 0.55
C HIS A 70 -4.73 9.21 1.19
N THR A 71 -5.87 8.82 0.66
CA THR A 71 -6.75 7.78 1.22
C THR A 71 -6.07 6.42 1.39
N THR A 72 -5.24 6.00 0.42
CA THR A 72 -4.52 4.73 0.53
C THR A 72 -3.50 4.73 1.67
N THR A 73 -2.83 5.86 1.95
CA THR A 73 -1.90 5.95 3.07
C THR A 73 -2.64 5.98 4.40
N ALA A 74 -3.77 6.69 4.49
CA ALA A 74 -4.64 6.63 5.65
C ALA A 74 -5.13 5.20 5.92
N LYS A 75 -5.59 4.51 4.87
CA LYS A 75 -6.00 3.10 4.92
C LYS A 75 -4.84 2.19 5.34
N PHE A 76 -3.63 2.40 4.81
CA PHE A 76 -2.44 1.65 5.20
C PHE A 76 -2.15 1.79 6.69
N PHE A 77 -2.11 3.02 7.22
CA PHE A 77 -1.86 3.26 8.63
C PHE A 77 -2.95 2.66 9.53
N TRP A 78 -4.22 2.80 9.16
CA TRP A 78 -5.30 2.16 9.89
C TRP A 78 -5.18 0.63 9.92
N ASN A 79 -4.80 0.01 8.80
CA ASN A 79 -4.58 -1.44 8.73
C ASN A 79 -3.31 -1.92 9.44
N LEU A 80 -2.42 -1.04 9.92
CA LEU A 80 -1.29 -1.44 10.76
C LEU A 80 -1.74 -2.13 12.04
N GLU A 81 -2.98 -1.94 12.47
CA GLU A 81 -3.58 -2.70 13.56
C GLU A 81 -3.47 -4.22 13.35
N LYS A 82 -3.56 -4.70 12.09
CA LYS A 82 -3.37 -6.11 11.74
C LYS A 82 -1.95 -6.63 11.98
N LEU A 83 -0.97 -5.75 12.05
CA LEU A 83 0.44 -6.09 12.25
C LEU A 83 0.94 -5.78 13.66
N MET A 84 0.46 -4.70 14.27
CA MET A 84 0.99 -4.12 15.51
C MET A 84 -0.05 -4.08 16.64
N GLY A 85 -1.31 -4.50 16.37
CA GLY A 85 -2.39 -4.36 17.34
C GLY A 85 -2.64 -2.90 17.70
N ALA A 86 -3.01 -2.63 18.94
CA ALA A 86 -3.36 -1.30 19.43
C ALA A 86 -2.21 -0.26 19.34
N GLN A 87 -0.97 -0.70 19.14
CA GLN A 87 0.19 0.20 19.09
C GLN A 87 0.35 0.97 17.77
N TRP A 88 -0.46 0.69 16.77
CA TRP A 88 -0.32 1.31 15.46
C TRP A 88 -0.40 2.85 15.49
N ARG A 89 -1.25 3.43 16.38
CA ARG A 89 -1.35 4.89 16.52
C ARG A 89 -0.07 5.51 17.07
N GLU A 90 0.54 4.87 18.06
CA GLU A 90 1.81 5.32 18.64
C GLU A 90 2.95 5.20 17.60
N TYR A 91 2.92 4.17 16.78
CA TYR A 91 3.83 4.04 15.65
C TYR A 91 3.68 5.24 14.68
N VAL A 92 2.46 5.60 14.29
CA VAL A 92 2.22 6.73 13.37
C VAL A 92 2.66 8.07 13.99
N LYS A 93 2.41 8.29 15.28
CA LYS A 93 2.93 9.46 16.01
C LYS A 93 4.46 9.48 16.04
N GLY A 94 5.09 8.33 16.27
CA GLY A 94 6.54 8.17 16.22
C GLY A 94 7.10 8.48 14.82
N LEU A 95 6.42 8.03 13.76
CA LEU A 95 6.80 8.31 12.40
C LEU A 95 6.70 9.80 12.06
N ALA A 96 5.67 10.49 12.54
CA ALA A 96 5.54 11.95 12.39
C ALA A 96 6.70 12.71 13.09
N LYS A 97 7.16 12.23 14.26
CA LYS A 97 8.34 12.78 14.96
C LYS A 97 9.64 12.65 14.16
N GLN A 98 9.70 11.73 13.18
CA GLN A 98 10.82 11.62 12.25
C GLN A 98 10.83 12.74 11.19
N GLN A 99 9.82 13.60 11.14
CA GLN A 99 9.72 14.71 10.19
C GLN A 99 9.85 14.23 8.73
N PRO A 100 9.00 13.30 8.28
CA PRO A 100 9.08 12.77 6.93
C PRO A 100 8.76 13.85 5.90
N LEU A 101 9.37 13.71 4.71
CA LEU A 101 8.95 14.44 3.51
C LEU A 101 7.56 13.94 3.11
N LEU A 102 6.56 14.81 3.26
CA LEU A 102 5.19 14.51 2.87
C LEU A 102 4.97 14.83 1.40
N VAL A 103 4.49 13.84 0.64
CA VAL A 103 4.18 13.97 -0.79
C VAL A 103 2.69 13.69 -1.04
N GLU A 104 2.20 13.99 -2.24
CA GLU A 104 0.76 13.90 -2.56
C GLU A 104 0.22 12.47 -2.67
N SER A 105 1.06 11.50 -3.07
CA SER A 105 0.66 10.10 -3.28
C SER A 105 1.86 9.15 -3.18
N LEU A 106 1.63 7.82 -3.30
CA LEU A 106 2.70 6.81 -3.23
C LEU A 106 3.70 6.89 -4.42
N ALA A 107 3.27 7.39 -5.58
CA ALA A 107 4.13 7.45 -6.76
C ALA A 107 5.32 8.43 -6.60
N PRO A 108 5.17 9.68 -6.11
CA PRO A 108 6.27 10.61 -5.90
C PRO A 108 7.31 10.18 -4.85
N VAL A 109 6.99 9.25 -3.95
CA VAL A 109 7.94 8.73 -2.95
C VAL A 109 9.17 8.13 -3.62
N THR A 110 8.98 7.34 -4.67
CA THR A 110 10.08 6.64 -5.34
C THR A 110 11.04 7.57 -6.07
N PRO A 111 10.61 8.56 -6.86
CA PRO A 111 11.50 9.59 -7.40
C PRO A 111 12.30 10.36 -6.35
N ALA A 112 11.70 10.69 -5.20
CA ALA A 112 12.42 11.36 -4.11
C ALA A 112 13.55 10.49 -3.55
N ILE A 113 13.31 9.17 -3.43
CA ILE A 113 14.34 8.19 -3.04
C ILE A 113 15.44 8.11 -4.10
N ILE A 114 15.09 7.96 -5.37
CA ILE A 114 16.06 7.83 -6.48
C ILE A 114 16.96 9.06 -6.59
N LYS A 115 16.42 10.27 -6.40
CA LYS A 115 17.18 11.51 -6.41
C LYS A 115 18.02 11.74 -5.16
N GLY A 116 17.86 10.90 -4.12
CA GLY A 116 18.57 11.08 -2.85
C GLY A 116 18.03 12.23 -1.98
N GLU A 117 16.85 12.77 -2.28
CA GLU A 117 16.16 13.76 -1.43
C GLU A 117 15.85 13.16 -0.05
N VAL A 118 15.55 11.85 -0.05
CA VAL A 118 15.38 10.99 1.14
C VAL A 118 16.10 9.67 0.90
N GLN A 119 16.36 8.93 1.98
CA GLN A 119 17.03 7.62 1.87
C GLN A 119 16.06 6.46 1.77
N VAL A 120 14.88 6.59 2.40
CA VAL A 120 13.86 5.55 2.49
C VAL A 120 12.46 6.16 2.33
N GLY A 121 11.47 5.30 2.06
CA GLY A 121 10.07 5.74 2.02
C GLY A 121 9.11 4.59 1.97
N ILE A 122 7.85 4.83 2.31
CA ILE A 122 6.78 3.83 2.27
C ILE A 122 6.06 3.95 0.92
N ALA A 123 6.11 2.89 0.10
CA ALA A 123 5.49 2.88 -1.23
C ALA A 123 5.15 1.46 -1.71
N TYR A 124 4.51 1.34 -2.87
CA TYR A 124 4.26 0.05 -3.50
C TYR A 124 5.54 -0.58 -4.00
N ILE A 125 5.71 -1.89 -3.75
CA ILE A 125 6.90 -2.65 -4.20
C ILE A 125 7.05 -2.61 -5.73
N LYS A 126 5.96 -2.57 -6.49
CA LYS A 126 5.99 -2.50 -7.96
C LYS A 126 6.84 -1.35 -8.51
N PHE A 127 6.97 -0.27 -7.76
CA PHE A 127 7.74 0.89 -8.19
C PHE A 127 9.22 0.61 -8.36
N VAL A 128 9.76 -0.43 -7.72
CA VAL A 128 11.13 -0.91 -7.95
C VAL A 128 11.35 -1.31 -9.42
N LYS A 129 10.30 -1.83 -10.09
CA LYS A 129 10.35 -2.18 -11.51
C LYS A 129 9.95 -1.02 -12.42
N GLN A 130 8.95 -0.23 -12.00
CA GLN A 130 8.35 0.81 -12.85
C GLN A 130 9.23 2.07 -12.95
N TYR A 131 10.02 2.38 -11.93
CA TYR A 131 10.97 3.49 -11.96
C TYR A 131 12.38 2.98 -12.21
N LYS A 132 13.09 3.65 -13.10
CA LYS A 132 14.51 3.37 -13.36
C LYS A 132 15.35 4.16 -12.36
N GLY A 133 16.24 3.49 -11.64
CA GLY A 133 17.14 4.14 -10.69
C GLY A 133 17.58 3.22 -9.56
N PRO A 134 18.41 3.73 -8.64
CA PRO A 134 18.98 2.96 -7.55
C PRO A 134 17.96 2.77 -6.41
N VAL A 135 16.95 1.95 -6.63
CA VAL A 135 15.91 1.68 -5.65
C VAL A 135 15.66 0.19 -5.49
N SER A 136 15.49 -0.25 -4.25
CA SER A 136 15.07 -1.59 -3.87
C SER A 136 14.05 -1.53 -2.74
N TYR A 137 13.53 -2.66 -2.30
CA TYR A 137 12.56 -2.74 -1.20
C TYR A 137 13.05 -3.63 -0.07
N VAL A 138 12.54 -3.38 1.12
CA VAL A 138 12.82 -4.14 2.32
C VAL A 138 11.93 -5.38 2.37
N SER A 139 12.55 -6.56 2.56
CA SER A 139 11.79 -7.78 2.82
C SER A 139 11.19 -7.75 4.22
N LEU A 140 9.87 -7.75 4.28
CA LEU A 140 9.09 -7.82 5.52
C LEU A 140 8.49 -9.21 5.71
N ASN A 141 8.15 -9.56 6.95
CA ASN A 141 7.47 -10.82 7.25
C ASN A 141 6.03 -10.85 6.74
N LYS A 142 5.37 -9.69 6.70
CA LYS A 142 4.01 -9.51 6.20
C LYS A 142 3.90 -8.18 5.45
N TYR A 143 3.04 -8.14 4.44
CA TYR A 143 2.83 -6.98 3.60
C TYR A 143 1.35 -6.61 3.59
N LEU A 144 1.00 -5.46 4.14
CA LEU A 144 -0.32 -4.88 3.89
C LEU A 144 -0.44 -4.58 2.40
N SER A 145 -1.50 -5.03 1.80
CA SER A 145 -1.65 -5.04 0.35
C SER A 145 -3.02 -4.51 -0.05
N ASP A 146 -3.03 -3.61 -1.05
CA ASP A 146 -4.25 -2.98 -1.54
C ASP A 146 -4.80 -3.76 -2.74
N PRO A 147 -5.92 -4.51 -2.60
CA PRO A 147 -6.52 -5.22 -3.71
C PRO A 147 -7.23 -4.23 -4.64
N ASN A 148 -6.92 -4.30 -5.93
CA ASN A 148 -7.64 -3.57 -6.96
C ASN A 148 -8.64 -4.48 -7.66
N HIS A 149 -9.83 -3.96 -7.93
CA HIS A 149 -10.95 -4.74 -8.43
C HIS A 149 -11.45 -4.24 -9.79
N LEU A 150 -11.97 -5.17 -10.56
CA LEU A 150 -12.82 -4.91 -11.71
C LEU A 150 -14.28 -5.18 -11.34
N ALA A 151 -15.19 -4.46 -11.92
CA ALA A 151 -16.61 -4.63 -11.70
C ALA A 151 -17.39 -4.50 -13.02
N LEU A 152 -18.42 -5.35 -13.20
CA LEU A 152 -19.33 -5.23 -14.32
C LEU A 152 -20.47 -4.26 -13.95
N GLY A 153 -20.63 -3.19 -14.71
CA GLY A 153 -21.76 -2.28 -14.50
C GLY A 153 -23.10 -2.98 -14.72
N ALA A 154 -24.06 -2.82 -13.80
CA ALA A 154 -25.39 -3.46 -13.91
C ALA A 154 -26.20 -2.99 -15.14
N LYS A 155 -25.92 -1.77 -15.62
CA LYS A 155 -26.53 -1.16 -16.82
C LYS A 155 -25.53 -1.02 -17.96
N ALA A 156 -24.51 -1.89 -18.05
CA ALA A 156 -23.54 -1.86 -19.12
C ALA A 156 -24.24 -2.07 -20.48
N ALA A 157 -23.99 -1.19 -21.44
CA ALA A 157 -24.55 -1.31 -22.78
C ALA A 157 -24.08 -2.57 -23.53
N ARG A 158 -22.88 -3.07 -23.19
CA ARG A 158 -22.26 -4.26 -23.78
C ARG A 158 -21.75 -5.22 -22.68
N PRO A 159 -22.64 -5.88 -21.94
CA PRO A 159 -22.25 -6.67 -20.77
C PRO A 159 -21.34 -7.84 -21.11
N ASN A 160 -21.51 -8.47 -22.29
CA ASN A 160 -20.65 -9.58 -22.72
C ASN A 160 -19.21 -9.14 -23.03
N ALA A 161 -19.02 -7.94 -23.59
CA ALA A 161 -17.68 -7.37 -23.76
C ALA A 161 -17.01 -7.09 -22.41
N GLY A 162 -17.78 -6.56 -21.43
CA GLY A 162 -17.31 -6.37 -20.06
C GLY A 162 -16.89 -7.68 -19.38
N ARG A 163 -17.70 -8.72 -19.52
CA ARG A 163 -17.37 -10.08 -19.01
C ARG A 163 -16.10 -10.64 -19.65
N LEU A 164 -15.98 -10.52 -20.98
CA LEU A 164 -14.79 -10.97 -21.71
C LEU A 164 -13.53 -10.23 -21.26
N TYR A 165 -13.62 -8.91 -21.04
CA TYR A 165 -12.51 -8.11 -20.54
C TYR A 165 -12.09 -8.54 -19.12
N ILE A 166 -13.06 -8.71 -18.22
CA ILE A 166 -12.77 -9.14 -16.83
C ILE A 166 -12.14 -10.55 -16.87
N GLU A 167 -12.71 -11.48 -17.62
CA GLU A 167 -12.15 -12.83 -17.76
C GLU A 167 -10.72 -12.82 -18.30
N PHE A 168 -10.45 -12.03 -19.35
CA PHE A 168 -9.10 -11.89 -19.88
C PHE A 168 -8.12 -11.32 -18.84
N ALA A 169 -8.52 -10.25 -18.12
CA ALA A 169 -7.66 -9.58 -17.14
C ALA A 169 -7.27 -10.51 -15.98
N VAL A 170 -8.12 -11.49 -15.62
CA VAL A 170 -7.86 -12.45 -14.54
C VAL A 170 -7.39 -13.83 -15.07
N SER A 171 -7.34 -14.02 -16.38
CA SER A 171 -6.78 -15.22 -16.98
C SER A 171 -5.27 -15.34 -16.74
N ALA A 172 -4.72 -16.54 -16.89
CA ALA A 172 -3.28 -16.77 -16.75
C ALA A 172 -2.46 -15.89 -17.73
N GLU A 173 -2.98 -15.66 -18.94
CA GLU A 173 -2.34 -14.81 -19.95
C GLU A 173 -2.38 -13.33 -19.54
N GLY A 174 -3.55 -12.80 -19.21
CA GLY A 174 -3.70 -11.41 -18.75
C GLY A 174 -2.87 -11.13 -17.50
N GLN A 175 -2.88 -12.04 -16.52
CA GLN A 175 -2.09 -11.94 -15.30
C GLN A 175 -0.57 -11.94 -15.59
N LYS A 176 -0.08 -12.76 -16.52
CA LYS A 176 1.33 -12.74 -16.95
C LYS A 176 1.70 -11.41 -17.61
N MET A 177 0.82 -10.86 -18.44
CA MET A 177 1.08 -9.58 -19.12
C MET A 177 1.26 -8.44 -18.11
N ILE A 178 0.34 -8.29 -17.16
CA ILE A 178 0.43 -7.20 -16.19
C ILE A 178 1.56 -7.40 -15.16
N ALA A 179 1.90 -8.65 -14.83
CA ALA A 179 3.03 -8.94 -13.96
C ALA A 179 4.35 -8.46 -14.54
N GLN A 180 4.54 -8.45 -15.87
CA GLN A 180 5.77 -7.96 -16.50
C GLN A 180 6.06 -6.49 -16.23
N ASP A 181 5.02 -5.68 -15.96
CA ASP A 181 5.15 -4.27 -15.56
C ASP A 181 5.41 -4.06 -14.06
N GLY A 182 5.62 -5.15 -13.32
CA GLY A 182 5.88 -5.12 -11.88
C GLY A 182 4.63 -5.26 -11.00
N GLU A 183 3.46 -5.47 -11.59
CA GLU A 183 2.22 -5.66 -10.84
C GLU A 183 2.19 -7.04 -10.16
N PHE A 184 1.84 -7.08 -8.88
CA PHE A 184 1.56 -8.33 -8.19
C PHE A 184 0.16 -8.80 -8.56
N VAL A 185 0.06 -10.07 -8.91
CA VAL A 185 -1.14 -10.70 -9.46
C VAL A 185 -1.58 -11.89 -8.61
N LEU A 186 -2.75 -12.43 -8.88
CA LEU A 186 -3.36 -13.49 -8.08
C LEU A 186 -3.29 -14.87 -8.74
N ALA A 187 -2.94 -14.95 -10.03
CA ALA A 187 -2.78 -16.22 -10.71
C ALA A 187 -1.64 -17.03 -10.07
N PRO A 188 -1.88 -18.30 -9.68
CA PRO A 188 -0.86 -19.13 -9.05
C PRO A 188 0.42 -19.25 -9.90
N GLY A 189 1.59 -19.07 -9.27
CA GLY A 189 2.89 -19.21 -9.92
C GLY A 189 3.28 -18.04 -10.84
N VAL A 190 2.51 -16.97 -10.90
CA VAL A 190 2.82 -15.76 -11.66
C VAL A 190 3.32 -14.67 -10.71
N PHE A 191 4.54 -14.19 -10.96
CA PHE A 191 5.18 -13.16 -10.14
C PHE A 191 5.75 -12.06 -11.04
N PRO A 192 5.79 -10.80 -10.56
CA PRO A 192 6.48 -9.75 -11.29
C PRO A 192 8.00 -9.99 -11.30
N PRO A 193 8.74 -9.46 -12.31
CA PRO A 193 10.19 -9.58 -12.39
C PRO A 193 10.88 -8.64 -11.40
N ILE A 194 10.58 -8.83 -10.12
CA ILE A 194 11.14 -8.14 -8.96
C ILE A 194 11.77 -9.21 -8.07
N GLN A 195 13.02 -9.01 -7.69
CA GLN A 195 13.75 -9.98 -6.87
C GLN A 195 13.01 -10.27 -5.56
N GLY A 196 12.72 -11.56 -5.28
CA GLY A 196 12.02 -11.98 -4.07
C GLY A 196 10.50 -11.86 -4.12
N ALA A 197 9.91 -11.49 -5.27
CA ALA A 197 8.45 -11.34 -5.41
C ALA A 197 7.68 -12.63 -5.05
N GLU A 198 8.27 -13.79 -5.30
CA GLU A 198 7.71 -15.11 -4.95
C GLU A 198 7.55 -15.28 -3.42
N LYS A 199 8.34 -14.56 -2.61
CA LYS A 199 8.25 -14.55 -1.15
C LYS A 199 7.26 -13.50 -0.62
N VAL A 200 6.98 -12.45 -1.40
CA VAL A 200 6.02 -11.41 -1.04
C VAL A 200 4.59 -11.96 -1.11
N THR A 201 4.25 -12.61 -2.22
CA THR A 201 2.88 -13.05 -2.52
C THR A 201 2.22 -13.89 -1.41
N PRO A 202 2.85 -14.93 -0.83
CA PRO A 202 2.23 -15.71 0.24
C PRO A 202 2.11 -14.96 1.58
N ASN A 203 2.77 -13.82 1.71
CA ASN A 203 2.80 -13.00 2.91
C ASN A 203 1.98 -11.71 2.81
N MET A 204 1.19 -11.55 1.76
CA MET A 204 0.28 -10.43 1.59
C MET A 204 -0.95 -10.56 2.49
N ILE A 205 -1.31 -9.47 3.15
CA ILE A 205 -2.54 -9.32 3.95
C ILE A 205 -3.39 -8.25 3.27
N PRO A 206 -4.61 -8.57 2.82
CA PRO A 206 -5.49 -7.57 2.23
C PRO A 206 -5.85 -6.49 3.24
N MET A 207 -5.78 -5.24 2.81
CA MET A 207 -6.24 -4.10 3.59
C MET A 207 -7.76 -3.99 3.51
N ASP A 208 -8.40 -3.78 4.67
CA ASP A 208 -9.82 -3.44 4.75
C ASP A 208 -10.04 -1.96 4.41
N ASN A 209 -11.23 -1.63 3.96
CA ASN A 209 -11.63 -0.24 3.73
C ASN A 209 -12.34 0.28 4.98
N PRO A 210 -11.92 1.43 5.53
CA PRO A 210 -12.68 2.09 6.58
C PRO A 210 -14.04 2.55 6.04
N SER A 211 -15.03 2.67 6.90
CA SER A 211 -16.28 3.36 6.57
C SER A 211 -16.03 4.84 6.23
N GLU A 212 -16.99 5.52 5.60
CA GLU A 212 -16.84 6.94 5.27
C GLU A 212 -16.59 7.82 6.50
N ASP A 213 -17.25 7.52 7.61
CA ASP A 213 -17.08 8.27 8.86
C ASP A 213 -15.73 7.99 9.52
N GLU A 214 -15.28 6.74 9.53
CA GLU A 214 -13.93 6.39 9.97
C GLU A 214 -12.87 7.06 9.10
N ALA A 215 -13.03 7.05 7.77
CA ALA A 215 -12.09 7.71 6.86
C ALA A 215 -11.98 9.22 7.11
N LYS A 216 -13.10 9.90 7.39
CA LYS A 216 -13.11 11.33 7.79
C LYS A 216 -12.42 11.55 9.13
N SER A 217 -12.70 10.69 10.10
CA SER A 217 -12.07 10.73 11.43
C SER A 217 -10.56 10.55 11.34
N LEU A 218 -10.11 9.53 10.60
CA LEU A 218 -8.69 9.25 10.34
C LEU A 218 -7.98 10.43 9.65
N SER A 219 -8.62 11.05 8.65
CA SER A 219 -8.06 12.22 7.97
C SER A 219 -7.81 13.37 8.96
N ASN A 220 -8.76 13.62 9.86
CA ASN A 220 -8.62 14.66 10.91
C ASN A 220 -7.55 14.27 11.93
N GLU A 221 -7.52 13.01 12.40
CA GLU A 221 -6.51 12.50 13.32
C GLU A 221 -5.10 12.65 12.73
N PHE A 222 -4.88 12.23 11.48
CA PHE A 222 -3.58 12.36 10.83
C PHE A 222 -3.18 13.82 10.58
N ARG A 223 -4.14 14.70 10.29
CA ARG A 223 -3.85 16.13 10.20
C ARG A 223 -3.32 16.67 11.51
N GLN A 224 -3.91 16.30 12.64
CA GLN A 224 -3.42 16.69 13.96
C GLN A 224 -2.03 16.11 14.24
N ILE A 225 -1.78 14.83 13.91
CA ILE A 225 -0.49 14.17 14.15
C ILE A 225 0.64 14.79 13.33
N PHE A 226 0.44 15.01 12.04
CA PHE A 226 1.51 15.45 11.13
C PHE A 226 1.67 16.98 11.04
N PHE A 227 0.63 17.76 11.37
CA PHE A 227 0.61 19.22 11.22
C PHE A 227 0.30 19.94 12.54
N ALA A 228 0.51 19.31 13.70
CA ALA A 228 0.22 19.92 15.01
C ALA A 228 0.85 21.31 15.19
N LYS A 229 2.09 21.52 14.73
CA LYS A 229 2.79 22.82 14.79
C LYS A 229 2.08 23.90 13.97
N ASP A 230 1.60 23.55 12.79
CA ASP A 230 0.93 24.50 11.87
C ASP A 230 -0.46 24.87 12.39
N LEU A 231 -1.05 24.00 13.24
CA LEU A 231 -2.35 24.22 13.87
C LEU A 231 -2.25 24.93 15.23
N GLY A 232 -1.03 25.24 15.70
CA GLY A 232 -0.81 25.84 17.02
C GLY A 232 -1.18 24.92 18.20
N LEU A 233 -1.28 23.60 17.94
CA LEU A 233 -1.62 22.60 18.95
C LEU A 233 -0.36 22.18 19.74
N PRO A 234 -0.48 21.89 21.04
CA PRO A 234 0.63 21.35 21.82
C PRO A 234 1.06 19.98 21.24
N LEU A 235 2.38 19.74 21.25
CA LEU A 235 2.98 18.51 20.71
C LEU A 235 2.69 17.25 21.56
N ASP A 236 2.11 17.41 22.74
CA ASP A 236 1.80 16.34 23.68
C ASP A 236 0.29 16.08 23.69
N LEU A 237 -0.13 15.11 22.88
CA LEU A 237 -1.51 14.59 22.90
C LEU A 237 -1.71 13.54 24.03
N GLU A 238 -0.96 13.61 25.11
CA GLU A 238 -1.22 12.83 26.33
C GLU A 238 -2.33 13.49 27.16
N GLY A 239 -3.57 13.48 26.70
CA GLY A 239 -4.64 14.04 27.52
C GLY A 239 -6.00 14.27 26.89
N ALA A 240 -6.22 13.91 25.64
CA ALA A 240 -7.47 14.18 24.96
C ALA A 240 -8.32 12.92 24.68
N VAL A 241 -8.36 11.98 25.64
CA VAL A 241 -9.33 10.87 25.65
C VAL A 241 -9.82 10.69 27.08
N GLU A 242 -10.57 11.66 27.58
CA GLU A 242 -11.52 11.50 28.68
C GLU A 242 -12.46 12.71 28.66
N THR A 243 -13.57 12.61 27.96
CA THR A 243 -14.92 13.09 28.33
C THR A 243 -15.93 12.59 27.31
#